data_dd6b1bc114d5d197337dcbb7dff48fca
#
_entry.id   dd6b1bc114d5d197337dcbb7dff48fca
#
_cell.length_a   1.000
_cell.length_b   1.000
_cell.length_c   1.000
_cell.angle_alpha   90.00
_cell.angle_beta   90.00
_cell.angle_gamma   90.00
#
_symmetry.space_group_name_H-M   'P 1'
#
loop_
_entity.id
_entity.type
_entity.pdbx_description
1 polymer ?
#
loop_
_entity_poly.entity_id
_entity_poly.type
_entity_poly.pdbx_seq_one_letter_code
_entity_poly.pdbx_strand_id
1 'polypeptide(L)'
;MAETASVVVIGGGCIGTSIALHLAREGVRDVLLVERAHLCAGTTGQSGAIIRQHYSNDFTAAMARDSLQIFREWADRIGGGDPRFMQSGVLVTVGEADTEGLRANVAMQRALGIDTHIVTPDEIRALDPRIRTDDIALGCWEPTAGYADPVATVHAYATAARTAGVTIREGVEVLDVLCDGARVHGVRTSVGEIAAPVVVNAGNIWGAALLRRVGVDLPITPSRHPMAALRRPDDAHQAHAVVLDMHRNAYLLPHVGDVTLCGSLAGEDDGVYADPDTYDQGVTRAEIARFHAEGAQRMPILNRAVPQGGWAGIYDGSADSHPVLDAVPGIAGYYCALGFSGHGFKLSPVFGALMAKMITGGPTTAPKLRRFRATRWAENDPIGTQYAAGVLA
;
A
#
# COMPACT_ATOMS: atom_id res chain seq x y z
N MET A 1 26.63 26.18 -9.86
CA MET A 1 27.05 25.21 -8.84
C MET A 1 26.13 24.01 -9.00
N ALA A 2 26.64 22.80 -8.90
CA ALA A 2 25.80 21.62 -8.87
C ALA A 2 24.84 21.73 -7.67
N GLU A 3 23.59 21.34 -7.86
CA GLU A 3 22.63 21.28 -6.77
C GLU A 3 23.02 20.19 -5.78
N THR A 4 22.81 20.40 -4.48
CA THR A 4 23.17 19.45 -3.42
C THR A 4 22.01 19.22 -2.49
N ALA A 5 21.91 18.02 -1.92
CA ALA A 5 21.01 17.66 -0.84
C ALA A 5 21.71 16.69 0.12
N SER A 6 21.32 16.65 1.40
CA SER A 6 21.80 15.64 2.31
C SER A 6 21.19 14.27 2.02
N VAL A 7 19.91 14.25 1.64
CA VAL A 7 19.17 13.05 1.23
C VAL A 7 18.26 13.40 0.07
N VAL A 8 18.30 12.60 -0.99
CA VAL A 8 17.29 12.64 -2.06
C VAL A 8 16.33 11.46 -1.89
N VAL A 9 15.02 11.75 -1.79
CA VAL A 9 13.95 10.75 -1.79
C VAL A 9 13.27 10.76 -3.15
N ILE A 10 13.25 9.63 -3.84
CA ILE A 10 12.64 9.45 -5.17
C ILE A 10 11.21 8.91 -5.01
N GLY A 11 10.23 9.68 -5.50
CA GLY A 11 8.82 9.28 -5.55
C GLY A 11 7.94 10.02 -4.54
N GLY A 12 6.88 10.66 -5.05
CA GLY A 12 5.90 11.48 -4.32
C GLY A 12 4.63 10.74 -3.91
N GLY A 13 4.69 9.41 -3.76
CA GLY A 13 3.61 8.59 -3.20
C GLY A 13 3.61 8.59 -1.66
N CYS A 14 2.70 7.80 -1.06
CA CYS A 14 2.56 7.72 0.41
C CYS A 14 3.84 7.23 1.11
N ILE A 15 4.63 6.37 0.48
CA ILE A 15 5.88 5.85 1.05
C ILE A 15 6.96 6.93 1.04
N GLY A 16 7.23 7.55 -0.12
CA GLY A 16 8.28 8.56 -0.23
C GLY A 16 8.00 9.80 0.61
N THR A 17 6.75 10.29 0.62
CA THR A 17 6.37 11.45 1.45
C THR A 17 6.45 11.13 2.95
N SER A 18 6.08 9.92 3.36
CA SER A 18 6.24 9.46 4.75
C SER A 18 7.71 9.35 5.15
N ILE A 19 8.57 8.75 4.30
CA ILE A 19 10.02 8.67 4.56
C ILE A 19 10.62 10.07 4.69
N ALA A 20 10.32 10.96 3.75
CA ALA A 20 10.86 12.33 3.75
C ALA A 20 10.48 13.10 5.03
N LEU A 21 9.21 13.01 5.45
CA LEU A 21 8.75 13.58 6.71
C LEU A 21 9.54 13.05 7.90
N HIS A 22 9.68 11.72 8.00
CA HIS A 22 10.32 11.12 9.16
C HIS A 22 11.84 11.35 9.18
N LEU A 23 12.50 11.44 8.02
CA LEU A 23 13.90 11.87 7.94
C LEU A 23 14.09 13.27 8.54
N ALA A 24 13.23 14.22 8.19
CA ALA A 24 13.29 15.56 8.78
C ALA A 24 13.02 15.54 10.30
N ARG A 25 12.12 14.67 10.76
CA ARG A 25 11.83 14.48 12.19
C ARG A 25 12.97 13.81 12.96
N GLU A 26 13.75 12.95 12.33
CA GLU A 26 15.00 12.39 12.87
C GLU A 26 16.15 13.42 12.84
N GLY A 27 15.88 14.68 12.44
CA GLY A 27 16.85 15.76 12.44
C GLY A 27 17.70 15.89 11.17
N VAL A 28 17.40 15.13 10.13
CA VAL A 28 18.07 15.29 8.83
C VAL A 28 17.67 16.63 8.22
N ARG A 29 18.66 17.47 7.95
CA ARG A 29 18.46 18.74 7.27
C ARG A 29 18.67 18.55 5.77
N ASP A 30 18.08 19.44 4.97
CA ASP A 30 18.23 19.45 3.52
C ASP A 30 17.79 18.11 2.85
N VAL A 31 16.59 17.65 3.22
CA VAL A 31 15.92 16.54 2.57
C VAL A 31 15.19 17.05 1.33
N LEU A 32 15.50 16.47 0.17
CA LEU A 32 14.85 16.77 -1.09
C LEU A 32 14.03 15.56 -1.57
N LEU A 33 12.73 15.73 -1.73
CA LEU A 33 11.88 14.75 -2.40
C LEU A 33 11.67 15.18 -3.85
N VAL A 34 11.87 14.27 -4.80
CA VAL A 34 11.63 14.49 -6.23
C VAL A 34 10.55 13.54 -6.74
N GLU A 35 9.61 14.10 -7.49
CA GLU A 35 8.48 13.37 -8.10
C GLU A 35 8.43 13.73 -9.60
N ARG A 36 8.29 12.71 -10.47
CA ARG A 36 8.33 12.91 -11.93
C ARG A 36 7.12 13.68 -12.49
N ALA A 37 5.97 13.54 -11.85
CA ALA A 37 4.73 14.22 -12.28
C ALA A 37 4.23 15.16 -11.18
N HIS A 38 3.20 14.77 -10.47
CA HIS A 38 2.68 15.47 -9.30
C HIS A 38 2.55 14.49 -8.12
N LEU A 39 2.46 15.03 -6.91
CA LEU A 39 2.24 14.20 -5.73
C LEU A 39 1.04 13.28 -5.94
N CYS A 40 1.20 12.02 -5.54
CA CYS A 40 0.17 10.99 -5.65
C CYS A 40 -0.19 10.56 -7.10
N ALA A 41 0.57 10.95 -8.12
CA ALA A 41 0.29 10.62 -9.52
C ALA A 41 0.35 9.12 -9.84
N GLY A 42 1.14 8.35 -9.09
CA GLY A 42 1.34 6.93 -9.30
C GLY A 42 0.31 6.06 -8.58
N THR A 43 0.70 4.84 -8.27
CA THR A 43 -0.12 3.77 -7.65
C THR A 43 -0.90 4.22 -6.41
N THR A 44 -0.34 5.11 -5.61
CA THR A 44 -1.02 5.60 -4.40
C THR A 44 -2.35 6.27 -4.73
N GLY A 45 -2.39 7.14 -5.75
CA GLY A 45 -3.62 7.84 -6.16
C GLY A 45 -4.70 6.93 -6.77
N GLN A 46 -4.31 5.76 -7.22
CA GLN A 46 -5.19 4.76 -7.80
C GLN A 46 -5.66 3.71 -6.77
N SER A 47 -5.17 3.79 -5.52
CA SER A 47 -5.47 2.84 -4.46
C SER A 47 -6.88 3.02 -3.90
N GLY A 48 -7.54 1.91 -3.53
CA GLY A 48 -8.73 1.93 -2.68
C GLY A 48 -8.45 2.32 -1.23
N ALA A 49 -7.17 2.43 -0.85
CA ALA A 49 -6.69 2.94 0.45
C ALA A 49 -7.32 2.25 1.68
N ILE A 50 -7.56 0.94 1.60
CA ILE A 50 -8.09 0.14 2.71
C ILE A 50 -7.04 0.05 3.82
N ILE A 51 -7.47 0.32 5.05
CA ILE A 51 -6.65 0.25 6.26
C ILE A 51 -7.19 -0.89 7.13
N ARG A 52 -6.53 -2.04 7.04
CA ARG A 52 -6.83 -3.27 7.76
C ARG A 52 -5.61 -3.76 8.54
N GLN A 53 -5.83 -4.62 9.53
CA GLN A 53 -4.78 -5.22 10.35
C GLN A 53 -4.63 -6.73 10.10
N HIS A 54 -5.53 -7.31 9.32
CA HIS A 54 -5.56 -8.75 9.04
C HIS A 54 -4.39 -9.14 8.13
N TYR A 55 -3.42 -9.85 8.69
CA TYR A 55 -2.22 -10.41 8.06
C TYR A 55 -1.91 -11.79 8.60
N SER A 56 -1.16 -12.59 7.83
CA SER A 56 -0.78 -13.96 8.19
C SER A 56 0.49 -14.06 9.04
N ASN A 57 1.17 -12.95 9.28
CA ASN A 57 2.39 -12.93 10.08
C ASN A 57 2.32 -11.83 11.16
N ASP A 58 2.92 -12.12 12.31
CA ASP A 58 2.84 -11.29 13.51
C ASP A 58 3.50 -9.92 13.35
N PHE A 59 4.64 -9.86 12.67
CA PHE A 59 5.39 -8.60 12.49
C PHE A 59 4.66 -7.62 11.57
N THR A 60 4.02 -8.07 10.48
CA THR A 60 3.23 -7.19 9.61
C THR A 60 1.91 -6.80 10.29
N ALA A 61 1.24 -7.74 10.97
CA ALA A 61 0.02 -7.45 11.74
C ALA A 61 0.29 -6.40 12.83
N ALA A 62 1.40 -6.52 13.58
CA ALA A 62 1.79 -5.53 14.57
C ALA A 62 2.06 -4.15 13.94
N MET A 63 2.73 -4.08 12.79
CA MET A 63 2.94 -2.81 12.09
C MET A 63 1.65 -2.23 11.53
N ALA A 64 0.72 -3.07 11.06
CA ALA A 64 -0.59 -2.62 10.60
C ALA A 64 -1.44 -2.06 11.74
N ARG A 65 -1.39 -2.68 12.94
CA ARG A 65 -2.00 -2.15 14.16
C ARG A 65 -1.43 -0.77 14.51
N ASP A 66 -0.11 -0.65 14.55
CA ASP A 66 0.56 0.61 14.87
C ASP A 66 0.24 1.69 13.82
N SER A 67 0.15 1.32 12.53
CA SER A 67 -0.26 2.22 11.44
C SER A 67 -1.72 2.67 11.58
N LEU A 68 -2.67 1.75 11.86
CA LEU A 68 -4.07 2.11 12.06
C LEU A 68 -4.21 3.12 13.22
N GLN A 69 -3.48 2.92 14.32
CA GLN A 69 -3.49 3.87 15.41
C GLN A 69 -2.99 5.26 14.97
N ILE A 70 -1.99 5.33 14.09
CA ILE A 70 -1.52 6.61 13.52
C ILE A 70 -2.62 7.25 12.65
N PHE A 71 -3.33 6.48 11.81
CA PHE A 71 -4.45 7.01 11.02
C PHE A 71 -5.57 7.57 11.88
N ARG A 72 -5.86 6.95 13.03
CA ARG A 72 -6.87 7.42 13.99
C ARG A 72 -6.42 8.65 14.77
N GLU A 73 -5.12 8.80 15.01
CA GLU A 73 -4.51 9.89 15.77
C GLU A 73 -3.71 10.82 14.84
N TRP A 74 -4.11 10.94 13.58
CA TRP A 74 -3.32 11.59 12.54
C TRP A 74 -2.90 13.02 12.89
N ALA A 75 -3.82 13.81 13.43
CA ALA A 75 -3.55 15.21 13.79
C ALA A 75 -2.37 15.34 14.77
N ASP A 76 -2.29 14.44 15.75
CA ASP A 76 -1.27 14.45 16.79
C ASP A 76 0.03 13.78 16.33
N ARG A 77 -0.10 12.72 15.53
CA ARG A 77 1.05 11.89 15.12
C ARG A 77 1.75 12.42 13.88
N ILE A 78 1.00 12.85 12.88
CA ILE A 78 1.51 13.28 11.57
C ILE A 78 1.28 14.79 11.39
N GLY A 79 0.08 15.28 11.62
CA GLY A 79 -0.28 16.66 11.32
C GLY A 79 -0.42 16.91 9.81
N GLY A 80 -0.30 18.17 9.40
CA GLY A 80 -0.24 18.54 7.98
C GLY A 80 -1.57 18.48 7.22
N GLY A 81 -2.65 18.06 7.86
CA GLY A 81 -3.97 17.92 7.25
C GLY A 81 -4.73 16.69 7.76
N ASP A 82 -5.80 16.33 7.07
CA ASP A 82 -6.67 15.20 7.40
C ASP A 82 -6.57 14.13 6.31
N PRO A 83 -6.17 12.87 6.64
CA PRO A 83 -6.14 11.75 5.69
C PRO A 83 -7.55 11.28 5.29
N ARG A 84 -8.60 11.86 5.89
CA ARG A 84 -10.01 11.47 5.73
C ARG A 84 -10.22 9.99 6.05
N PHE A 85 -9.66 9.53 7.15
CA PHE A 85 -9.85 8.15 7.61
C PHE A 85 -11.31 7.92 8.01
N MET A 86 -11.93 6.94 7.37
CA MET A 86 -13.31 6.52 7.61
C MET A 86 -13.29 5.13 8.28
N GLN A 87 -13.63 5.10 9.56
CA GLN A 87 -13.78 3.85 10.32
C GLN A 87 -15.12 3.19 9.94
N SER A 88 -15.09 2.38 8.88
CA SER A 88 -16.26 1.63 8.38
C SER A 88 -16.31 0.18 8.90
N GLY A 89 -15.26 -0.27 9.55
CA GLY A 89 -14.98 -1.67 9.79
C GLY A 89 -14.48 -2.39 8.52
N VAL A 90 -13.81 -3.50 8.73
CA VAL A 90 -13.38 -4.42 7.66
C VAL A 90 -13.83 -5.83 8.00
N LEU A 91 -14.52 -6.46 7.07
CA LEU A 91 -14.96 -7.85 7.13
C LEU A 91 -14.16 -8.68 6.13
N VAL A 92 -13.41 -9.66 6.61
CA VAL A 92 -12.77 -10.68 5.77
C VAL A 92 -13.64 -11.93 5.82
N THR A 93 -14.00 -12.49 4.66
CA THR A 93 -14.82 -13.70 4.58
C THR A 93 -14.07 -14.83 3.87
N VAL A 94 -14.24 -16.05 4.35
CA VAL A 94 -13.59 -17.26 3.80
C VAL A 94 -14.59 -18.38 3.57
N GLY A 95 -14.24 -19.28 2.63
CA GLY A 95 -14.89 -20.60 2.49
C GLY A 95 -14.29 -21.63 3.46
N GLU A 96 -14.79 -22.86 3.41
CA GLU A 96 -14.39 -23.96 4.31
C GLU A 96 -12.88 -24.22 4.33
N ALA A 97 -12.23 -24.15 3.17
CA ALA A 97 -10.80 -24.48 3.03
C ALA A 97 -9.87 -23.54 3.83
N ASP A 98 -10.29 -22.31 4.09
CA ASP A 98 -9.45 -21.29 4.74
C ASP A 98 -9.84 -21.00 6.20
N THR A 99 -10.80 -21.75 6.77
CA THR A 99 -11.32 -21.51 8.13
C THR A 99 -10.26 -21.68 9.20
N GLU A 100 -9.39 -22.69 9.09
CA GLU A 100 -8.30 -22.91 10.05
C GLU A 100 -7.26 -21.79 9.98
N GLY A 101 -6.89 -21.36 8.78
CA GLY A 101 -5.99 -20.22 8.56
C GLY A 101 -6.56 -18.93 9.14
N LEU A 102 -7.84 -18.66 8.92
CA LEU A 102 -8.53 -17.52 9.51
C LEU A 102 -8.50 -17.54 11.04
N ARG A 103 -8.79 -18.68 11.66
CA ARG A 103 -8.77 -18.84 13.13
C ARG A 103 -7.36 -18.61 13.69
N ALA A 104 -6.35 -19.20 13.06
CA ALA A 104 -4.95 -19.02 13.46
C ALA A 104 -4.52 -17.55 13.37
N ASN A 105 -4.86 -16.87 12.27
CA ASN A 105 -4.56 -15.45 12.08
C ASN A 105 -5.27 -14.58 13.13
N VAL A 106 -6.56 -14.79 13.39
CA VAL A 106 -7.30 -14.02 14.41
C VAL A 106 -6.74 -14.28 15.80
N ALA A 107 -6.37 -15.51 16.14
CA ALA A 107 -5.74 -15.81 17.42
C ALA A 107 -4.42 -15.08 17.62
N MET A 108 -3.54 -15.11 16.61
CA MET A 108 -2.28 -14.38 16.60
C MET A 108 -2.50 -12.86 16.71
N GLN A 109 -3.41 -12.30 15.94
CA GLN A 109 -3.73 -10.87 15.93
C GLN A 109 -4.29 -10.40 17.29
N ARG A 110 -5.17 -11.20 17.92
CA ARG A 110 -5.67 -10.91 19.28
C ARG A 110 -4.56 -10.94 20.32
N ALA A 111 -3.61 -11.86 20.20
CA ALA A 111 -2.43 -11.89 21.07
C ALA A 111 -1.55 -10.64 20.93
N LEU A 112 -1.58 -10.00 19.76
CA LEU A 112 -0.95 -8.70 19.50
C LEU A 112 -1.78 -7.50 20.00
N GLY A 113 -2.97 -7.71 20.57
CA GLY A 113 -3.87 -6.64 21.00
C GLY A 113 -4.67 -5.98 19.88
N ILE A 114 -4.81 -6.65 18.74
CA ILE A 114 -5.67 -6.18 17.64
C ILE A 114 -7.13 -6.50 18.00
N ASP A 115 -7.99 -5.50 17.83
CA ASP A 115 -9.44 -5.64 17.97
C ASP A 115 -10.02 -6.34 16.74
N THR A 116 -10.09 -7.67 16.82
CA THR A 116 -10.53 -8.54 15.73
C THR A 116 -11.32 -9.73 16.27
N HIS A 117 -12.39 -10.12 15.58
CA HIS A 117 -13.35 -11.12 16.04
C HIS A 117 -13.68 -12.12 14.93
N ILE A 118 -13.73 -13.41 15.30
CA ILE A 118 -14.35 -14.40 14.43
C ILE A 118 -15.86 -14.14 14.44
N VAL A 119 -16.47 -14.17 13.27
CA VAL A 119 -17.91 -13.99 13.08
C VAL A 119 -18.48 -15.09 12.19
N THR A 120 -19.61 -15.63 12.61
CA THR A 120 -20.39 -16.63 11.87
C THR A 120 -21.21 -15.97 10.75
N PRO A 121 -21.74 -16.74 9.78
CA PRO A 121 -22.65 -16.22 8.77
C PRO A 121 -23.87 -15.47 9.33
N ASP A 122 -24.40 -15.91 10.48
CA ASP A 122 -25.53 -15.24 11.15
C ASP A 122 -25.11 -13.90 11.76
N GLU A 123 -23.96 -13.85 12.39
CA GLU A 123 -23.40 -12.60 12.93
C GLU A 123 -23.04 -11.62 11.81
N ILE A 124 -22.54 -12.09 10.65
CA ILE A 124 -22.31 -11.24 9.48
C ILE A 124 -23.63 -10.63 8.98
N ARG A 125 -24.71 -11.41 8.91
CA ARG A 125 -26.05 -10.87 8.55
C ARG A 125 -26.57 -9.87 9.58
N ALA A 126 -26.23 -10.04 10.84
CA ALA A 126 -26.58 -9.07 11.88
C ALA A 126 -25.76 -7.76 11.76
N LEU A 127 -24.50 -7.83 11.33
CA LEU A 127 -23.65 -6.66 11.04
C LEU A 127 -24.16 -5.87 9.82
N ASP A 128 -24.45 -6.58 8.74
CA ASP A 128 -25.00 -5.97 7.52
C ASP A 128 -25.93 -6.97 6.79
N PRO A 129 -27.26 -6.79 6.87
CA PRO A 129 -28.22 -7.70 6.24
C PRO A 129 -28.18 -7.68 4.70
N ARG A 130 -27.45 -6.74 4.09
CA ARG A 130 -27.25 -6.68 2.62
C ARG A 130 -26.25 -7.71 2.14
N ILE A 131 -25.42 -8.28 3.03
CA ILE A 131 -24.39 -9.27 2.69
C ILE A 131 -25.02 -10.66 2.59
N ARG A 132 -24.86 -11.29 1.45
CA ARG A 132 -25.19 -12.68 1.24
C ARG A 132 -24.13 -13.58 1.90
N THR A 133 -24.58 -14.57 2.68
CA THR A 133 -23.71 -15.38 3.53
C THR A 133 -23.80 -16.89 3.33
N ASP A 134 -24.61 -17.37 2.41
CA ASP A 134 -24.90 -18.79 2.18
C ASP A 134 -23.70 -19.62 1.70
N ASP A 135 -22.64 -18.98 1.22
CA ASP A 135 -21.38 -19.59 0.79
C ASP A 135 -20.18 -19.18 1.66
N ILE A 136 -20.43 -18.45 2.74
CA ILE A 136 -19.40 -18.09 3.74
C ILE A 136 -19.36 -19.16 4.83
N ALA A 137 -18.18 -19.73 5.06
CA ALA A 137 -17.99 -20.62 6.21
C ALA A 137 -17.70 -19.84 7.49
N LEU A 138 -16.90 -18.78 7.38
CA LEU A 138 -16.46 -17.98 8.53
C LEU A 138 -16.05 -16.59 8.09
N GLY A 139 -16.12 -15.62 9.01
CA GLY A 139 -15.57 -14.27 8.81
C GLY A 139 -14.66 -13.81 9.94
N CYS A 140 -13.88 -12.77 9.65
CA CYS A 140 -13.14 -11.98 10.61
C CYS A 140 -13.62 -10.52 10.53
N TRP A 141 -14.01 -9.96 11.66
CA TRP A 141 -14.49 -8.59 11.78
C TRP A 141 -13.49 -7.73 12.54
N GLU A 142 -13.06 -6.62 11.91
CA GLU A 142 -12.20 -5.59 12.48
C GLU A 142 -12.99 -4.27 12.60
N PRO A 143 -13.61 -3.97 13.76
CA PRO A 143 -14.52 -2.83 13.92
C PRO A 143 -13.82 -1.47 13.84
N THR A 144 -12.53 -1.42 14.14
CA THR A 144 -11.73 -0.18 14.16
C THR A 144 -11.03 0.12 12.84
N ALA A 145 -11.01 -0.83 11.92
CA ALA A 145 -10.44 -0.73 10.58
C ALA A 145 -11.35 0.09 9.64
N GLY A 146 -10.90 0.34 8.41
CA GLY A 146 -11.67 1.11 7.45
C GLY A 146 -10.86 1.47 6.20
N TYR A 147 -10.97 2.69 5.74
CA TYR A 147 -10.25 3.22 4.58
C TYR A 147 -9.96 4.71 4.75
N ALA A 148 -9.09 5.27 3.91
CA ALA A 148 -8.79 6.70 3.89
C ALA A 148 -8.84 7.25 2.45
N ASP A 149 -8.63 8.55 2.31
CA ASP A 149 -8.44 9.17 1.00
C ASP A 149 -6.93 9.17 0.66
N PRO A 150 -6.50 8.48 -0.40
CA PRO A 150 -5.09 8.38 -0.70
C PRO A 150 -4.44 9.72 -1.10
N VAL A 151 -5.19 10.58 -1.80
CA VAL A 151 -4.71 11.90 -2.22
C VAL A 151 -4.57 12.81 -1.02
N ALA A 152 -5.61 12.88 -0.17
CA ALA A 152 -5.58 13.66 1.07
C ALA A 152 -4.45 13.20 2.00
N THR A 153 -4.23 11.89 2.13
CA THR A 153 -3.14 11.31 2.92
C THR A 153 -1.77 11.77 2.45
N VAL A 154 -1.49 11.69 1.14
CA VAL A 154 -0.19 12.13 0.58
C VAL A 154 0.01 13.63 0.76
N HIS A 155 -1.02 14.44 0.51
CA HIS A 155 -0.94 15.88 0.71
C HIS A 155 -0.76 16.26 2.19
N ALA A 156 -1.36 15.51 3.12
CA ALA A 156 -1.14 15.71 4.56
C ALA A 156 0.32 15.39 4.93
N TYR A 157 0.88 14.27 4.46
CA TYR A 157 2.31 13.98 4.62
C TYR A 157 3.19 15.08 4.02
N ALA A 158 2.92 15.51 2.78
CA ALA A 158 3.71 16.52 2.10
C ALA A 158 3.67 17.87 2.83
N THR A 159 2.52 18.26 3.36
CA THR A 159 2.37 19.48 4.16
C THR A 159 3.17 19.39 5.45
N ALA A 160 3.07 18.26 6.17
CA ALA A 160 3.86 18.03 7.38
C ALA A 160 5.37 18.01 7.07
N ALA A 161 5.78 17.39 5.95
CA ALA A 161 7.17 17.34 5.52
C ALA A 161 7.72 18.73 5.19
N ARG A 162 6.97 19.55 4.44
CA ARG A 162 7.35 20.95 4.15
C ARG A 162 7.48 21.77 5.43
N THR A 163 6.56 21.60 6.37
CA THR A 163 6.63 22.26 7.70
C THR A 163 7.88 21.81 8.49
N ALA A 164 8.31 20.57 8.30
CA ALA A 164 9.55 20.05 8.90
C ALA A 164 10.83 20.43 8.12
N GLY A 165 10.74 21.21 7.04
CA GLY A 165 11.88 21.70 6.26
C GLY A 165 12.25 20.85 5.03
N VAL A 166 11.40 19.88 4.63
CA VAL A 166 11.62 19.10 3.39
C VAL A 166 11.31 19.95 2.17
N THR A 167 12.21 19.96 1.20
CA THR A 167 11.94 20.49 -0.14
C THR A 167 11.29 19.41 -0.99
N ILE A 168 10.16 19.72 -1.63
CA ILE A 168 9.45 18.81 -2.54
C ILE A 168 9.41 19.43 -3.93
N ARG A 169 9.89 18.69 -4.93
CA ARG A 169 9.87 19.08 -6.34
C ARG A 169 9.03 18.10 -7.15
N GLU A 170 8.02 18.63 -7.75
CA GLU A 170 7.15 17.95 -8.71
C GLU A 170 7.62 18.28 -10.14
N GLY A 171 7.32 17.40 -11.11
CA GLY A 171 7.76 17.55 -12.50
C GLY A 171 9.26 17.27 -12.72
N VAL A 172 9.92 16.58 -11.79
CA VAL A 172 11.36 16.24 -11.87
C VAL A 172 11.53 14.73 -11.85
N GLU A 173 11.87 14.16 -12.99
CA GLU A 173 12.11 12.73 -13.15
C GLU A 173 13.56 12.38 -12.81
N VAL A 174 13.76 11.35 -11.98
CA VAL A 174 15.08 10.74 -11.77
C VAL A 174 15.32 9.73 -12.89
N LEU A 175 16.33 10.01 -13.70
CA LEU A 175 16.72 9.20 -14.85
C LEU A 175 17.74 8.13 -14.46
N ASP A 176 18.58 8.42 -13.44
CA ASP A 176 19.66 7.53 -13.03
C ASP A 176 20.09 7.81 -11.58
N VAL A 177 20.64 6.79 -10.90
CA VAL A 177 21.30 6.93 -9.62
C VAL A 177 22.82 6.91 -9.85
N LEU A 178 23.50 7.96 -9.44
CA LEU A 178 24.93 8.14 -9.68
C LEU A 178 25.73 7.41 -8.60
N CYS A 179 26.48 6.39 -9.02
CA CYS A 179 27.32 5.55 -8.15
C CYS A 179 28.73 5.38 -8.73
N ASP A 180 29.74 5.24 -7.88
CA ASP A 180 31.09 4.86 -8.26
C ASP A 180 31.37 3.35 -8.10
N GLY A 181 30.32 2.55 -8.10
CA GLY A 181 30.34 1.09 -7.88
C GLY A 181 30.14 0.69 -6.44
N ALA A 182 30.60 1.43 -5.45
CA ALA A 182 30.50 1.09 -4.03
C ALA A 182 29.66 2.08 -3.19
N ARG A 183 29.45 3.28 -3.71
CA ARG A 183 28.76 4.36 -2.99
C ARG A 183 27.94 5.24 -3.94
N VAL A 184 26.77 5.67 -3.47
CA VAL A 184 25.99 6.69 -4.17
C VAL A 184 26.57 8.08 -3.95
N HIS A 185 26.51 8.93 -4.99
CA HIS A 185 26.85 10.37 -4.89
C HIS A 185 25.73 11.30 -5.30
N GLY A 186 24.61 10.80 -5.76
CA GLY A 186 23.48 11.62 -6.16
C GLY A 186 22.58 10.97 -7.20
N VAL A 187 21.83 11.81 -7.88
CA VAL A 187 20.92 11.39 -8.95
C VAL A 187 21.07 12.29 -10.16
N ARG A 188 20.88 11.73 -11.36
CA ARG A 188 20.66 12.47 -12.60
C ARG A 188 19.17 12.59 -12.84
N THR A 189 18.71 13.82 -13.03
CA THR A 189 17.30 14.14 -13.25
C THR A 189 17.06 14.75 -14.63
N SER A 190 15.78 14.90 -14.99
CA SER A 190 15.35 15.59 -16.20
C SER A 190 15.78 17.07 -16.28
N VAL A 191 16.19 17.67 -15.16
CA VAL A 191 16.57 19.09 -15.06
C VAL A 191 18.04 19.31 -14.63
N GLY A 192 18.83 18.24 -14.51
CA GLY A 192 20.23 18.30 -14.11
C GLY A 192 20.58 17.28 -13.03
N GLU A 193 21.82 17.34 -12.55
CA GLU A 193 22.31 16.44 -11.51
C GLU A 193 22.16 17.06 -10.12
N ILE A 194 21.82 16.22 -9.15
CA ILE A 194 21.71 16.58 -7.74
C ILE A 194 22.69 15.69 -6.99
N ALA A 195 23.71 16.30 -6.38
CA ALA A 195 24.67 15.57 -5.57
C ALA A 195 24.06 15.26 -4.18
N ALA A 196 24.16 14.02 -3.73
CA ALA A 196 23.68 13.60 -2.43
C ALA A 196 24.42 12.35 -1.94
N PRO A 197 24.86 12.32 -0.67
CA PRO A 197 25.50 11.14 -0.07
C PRO A 197 24.51 10.01 0.24
N VAL A 198 23.21 10.31 0.25
CA VAL A 198 22.13 9.35 0.52
C VAL A 198 21.01 9.52 -0.50
N VAL A 199 20.60 8.40 -1.09
CA VAL A 199 19.44 8.33 -2.01
C VAL A 199 18.49 7.25 -1.51
N VAL A 200 17.20 7.56 -1.45
CA VAL A 200 16.13 6.65 -1.06
C VAL A 200 15.20 6.45 -2.26
N ASN A 201 15.17 5.26 -2.79
CA ASN A 201 14.32 4.89 -3.92
C ASN A 201 12.96 4.37 -3.41
N ALA A 202 11.95 5.23 -3.46
CA ALA A 202 10.55 4.92 -3.17
C ALA A 202 9.68 5.07 -4.45
N GLY A 203 10.30 4.81 -5.62
CA GLY A 203 9.72 4.98 -6.94
C GLY A 203 8.78 3.86 -7.39
N ASN A 204 8.31 2.98 -6.47
CA ASN A 204 7.42 1.87 -6.79
C ASN A 204 8.01 0.99 -7.91
N ILE A 205 7.21 0.52 -8.86
CA ILE A 205 7.67 -0.33 -9.98
C ILE A 205 8.74 0.36 -10.85
N TRP A 206 8.67 1.69 -11.03
CA TRP A 206 9.71 2.46 -11.74
C TRP A 206 11.05 2.46 -10.99
N GLY A 207 10.99 2.39 -9.66
CA GLY A 207 12.19 2.27 -8.83
C GLY A 207 12.96 0.97 -9.07
N ALA A 208 12.29 -0.12 -9.43
CA ALA A 208 12.96 -1.37 -9.80
C ALA A 208 13.85 -1.22 -11.03
N ALA A 209 13.46 -0.38 -12.00
CA ALA A 209 14.31 -0.07 -13.15
C ALA A 209 15.59 0.68 -12.76
N LEU A 210 15.51 1.60 -11.79
CA LEU A 210 16.69 2.32 -11.26
C LEU A 210 17.65 1.36 -10.54
N LEU A 211 17.14 0.35 -9.81
CA LEU A 211 17.99 -0.67 -9.19
C LEU A 211 18.73 -1.52 -10.24
N ARG A 212 18.06 -1.95 -11.30
CA ARG A 212 18.70 -2.72 -12.38
C ARG A 212 19.84 -1.96 -13.06
N ARG A 213 19.74 -0.63 -13.18
CA ARG A 213 20.82 0.21 -13.75
C ARG A 213 22.11 0.19 -12.93
N VAL A 214 22.02 -0.04 -11.63
CA VAL A 214 23.16 -0.18 -10.72
C VAL A 214 23.53 -1.65 -10.45
N GLY A 215 23.00 -2.59 -11.25
CA GLY A 215 23.33 -4.01 -11.18
C GLY A 215 22.58 -4.80 -10.10
N VAL A 216 21.54 -4.23 -9.49
CA VAL A 216 20.71 -4.92 -8.49
C VAL A 216 19.36 -5.26 -9.11
N ASP A 217 19.06 -6.55 -9.23
CA ASP A 217 17.76 -7.02 -9.72
C ASP A 217 17.00 -7.71 -8.58
N LEU A 218 15.82 -7.20 -8.30
CA LEU A 218 14.91 -7.76 -7.31
C LEU A 218 13.71 -8.39 -8.02
N PRO A 219 13.13 -9.49 -7.50
CA PRO A 219 11.98 -10.15 -8.10
C PRO A 219 10.70 -9.33 -7.89
N ILE A 220 10.64 -8.15 -8.52
CA ILE A 220 9.53 -7.22 -8.50
C ILE A 220 8.98 -7.09 -9.91
N THR A 221 7.70 -7.40 -10.07
CA THR A 221 6.99 -7.41 -11.36
C THR A 221 5.77 -6.51 -11.32
N PRO A 222 5.47 -5.79 -12.41
CA PRO A 222 4.26 -4.99 -12.49
C PRO A 222 3.04 -5.88 -12.74
N SER A 223 1.90 -5.56 -12.12
CA SER A 223 0.61 -6.14 -12.45
C SER A 223 -0.48 -5.08 -12.45
N ARG A 224 -1.44 -5.19 -13.38
CA ARG A 224 -2.54 -4.25 -13.52
C ARG A 224 -3.74 -4.70 -12.68
N HIS A 225 -4.30 -3.79 -11.88
CA HIS A 225 -5.42 -4.06 -10.98
C HIS A 225 -6.59 -3.12 -11.27
N PRO A 226 -7.55 -3.55 -12.11
CA PRO A 226 -8.73 -2.78 -12.41
C PRO A 226 -9.77 -2.83 -11.28
N MET A 227 -10.57 -1.76 -11.16
CA MET A 227 -11.72 -1.71 -10.27
C MET A 227 -12.87 -0.93 -10.90
N ALA A 228 -14.10 -1.34 -10.62
CA ALA A 228 -15.32 -0.66 -11.06
C ALA A 228 -15.89 0.21 -9.93
N ALA A 229 -16.43 1.36 -10.29
CA ALA A 229 -17.17 2.26 -9.41
C ALA A 229 -18.68 2.09 -9.69
N LEU A 230 -19.43 1.69 -8.65
CA LEU A 230 -20.87 1.40 -8.72
C LEU A 230 -21.61 2.33 -7.78
N ARG A 231 -22.47 3.21 -8.29
CA ARG A 231 -23.34 4.05 -7.46
C ARG A 231 -24.48 3.21 -6.91
N ARG A 232 -24.54 3.12 -5.59
CA ARG A 232 -25.61 2.40 -4.87
C ARG A 232 -26.97 3.01 -5.16
N PRO A 233 -28.07 2.24 -5.12
CA PRO A 233 -29.42 2.77 -5.26
C PRO A 233 -29.79 3.66 -4.07
N ASP A 234 -30.69 4.63 -4.29
CA ASP A 234 -31.03 5.68 -3.31
C ASP A 234 -31.61 5.13 -2.00
N ASP A 235 -32.27 3.97 -2.03
CA ASP A 235 -32.79 3.27 -0.86
C ASP A 235 -31.74 2.44 -0.13
N ALA A 236 -30.48 2.41 -0.61
CA ALA A 236 -29.35 1.71 -0.02
C ALA A 236 -28.07 2.58 -0.04
N HIS A 237 -28.21 3.90 0.05
CA HIS A 237 -27.11 4.85 0.00
C HIS A 237 -26.15 4.73 1.20
N GLN A 238 -26.61 4.15 2.32
CA GLN A 238 -25.78 4.00 3.51
C GLN A 238 -24.47 3.26 3.20
N ALA A 239 -23.37 3.77 3.73
CA ALA A 239 -22.09 3.11 3.65
C ALA A 239 -22.17 1.72 4.31
N HIS A 240 -21.39 0.78 3.77
CA HIS A 240 -21.23 -0.56 4.34
C HIS A 240 -19.79 -0.70 4.86
N ALA A 241 -19.51 -1.78 5.57
CA ALA A 241 -18.13 -2.14 5.90
C ALA A 241 -17.33 -2.46 4.63
N VAL A 242 -16.02 -2.30 4.67
CA VAL A 242 -15.16 -2.90 3.64
C VAL A 242 -15.32 -4.41 3.73
N VAL A 243 -15.61 -5.07 2.61
CA VAL A 243 -15.71 -6.53 2.53
C VAL A 243 -14.56 -7.06 1.68
N LEU A 244 -13.77 -7.96 2.24
CA LEU A 244 -12.70 -8.69 1.56
C LEU A 244 -13.14 -10.14 1.46
N ASP A 245 -13.68 -10.51 0.31
CA ASP A 245 -14.25 -11.82 0.05
C ASP A 245 -13.20 -12.75 -0.54
N MET A 246 -12.50 -13.49 0.30
CA MET A 246 -11.46 -14.42 -0.13
C MET A 246 -12.03 -15.62 -0.88
N HIS A 247 -13.24 -16.04 -0.53
CA HIS A 247 -13.88 -17.17 -1.20
C HIS A 247 -14.20 -16.87 -2.69
N ARG A 248 -14.56 -15.60 -2.99
CA ARG A 248 -14.90 -15.14 -4.34
C ARG A 248 -13.82 -14.31 -5.02
N ASN A 249 -12.68 -14.13 -4.34
CA ASN A 249 -11.58 -13.29 -4.83
C ASN A 249 -12.03 -11.86 -5.15
N ALA A 250 -12.89 -11.26 -4.34
CA ALA A 250 -13.46 -9.93 -4.61
C ALA A 250 -13.35 -9.02 -3.38
N TYR A 251 -13.34 -7.72 -3.60
CA TYR A 251 -13.55 -6.77 -2.53
C TYR A 251 -14.66 -5.78 -2.87
N LEU A 252 -15.34 -5.29 -1.82
CA LEU A 252 -16.30 -4.20 -1.88
C LEU A 252 -15.86 -3.12 -0.90
N LEU A 253 -15.60 -1.93 -1.42
CA LEU A 253 -15.14 -0.79 -0.64
C LEU A 253 -16.16 0.35 -0.74
N PRO A 254 -16.77 0.82 0.37
CA PRO A 254 -17.60 2.02 0.33
C PRO A 254 -16.73 3.23 0.01
N HIS A 255 -17.25 4.13 -0.81
CA HIS A 255 -16.55 5.33 -1.23
C HIS A 255 -17.50 6.54 -1.17
N VAL A 256 -16.95 7.75 -1.28
CA VAL A 256 -17.74 9.00 -1.29
C VAL A 256 -18.78 9.01 -2.43
N GLY A 257 -19.85 9.78 -2.28
CA GLY A 257 -20.90 9.93 -3.30
C GLY A 257 -21.72 8.66 -3.51
N ASP A 258 -22.00 7.90 -2.47
CA ASP A 258 -22.81 6.68 -2.48
C ASP A 258 -22.24 5.59 -3.42
N VAL A 259 -20.94 5.61 -3.68
CA VAL A 259 -20.25 4.67 -4.55
C VAL A 259 -19.72 3.48 -3.74
N THR A 260 -19.79 2.29 -4.33
CA THR A 260 -19.01 1.11 -3.93
C THR A 260 -17.97 0.84 -5.00
N LEU A 261 -16.70 0.73 -4.63
CA LEU A 261 -15.66 0.23 -5.50
C LEU A 261 -15.61 -1.30 -5.39
N CYS A 262 -15.57 -1.95 -6.54
CA CYS A 262 -15.47 -3.41 -6.64
C CYS A 262 -14.25 -3.78 -7.49
N GLY A 263 -13.47 -4.76 -7.03
CA GLY A 263 -12.31 -5.29 -7.74
C GLY A 263 -11.90 -6.65 -7.19
N SER A 264 -10.88 -7.27 -7.78
CA SER A 264 -10.32 -8.55 -7.32
C SER A 264 -9.30 -8.35 -6.21
N LEU A 265 -9.22 -9.30 -5.26
CA LEU A 265 -8.20 -9.34 -4.21
C LEU A 265 -6.86 -9.82 -4.75
N ALA A 266 -6.85 -10.94 -5.48
CA ALA A 266 -5.71 -11.38 -6.27
C ALA A 266 -5.99 -11.08 -7.73
N GLY A 267 -5.03 -10.52 -8.45
CA GLY A 267 -5.21 -10.28 -9.87
C GLY A 267 -5.35 -11.60 -10.62
N GLU A 268 -6.44 -11.77 -11.39
CA GLU A 268 -6.49 -12.82 -12.41
C GLU A 268 -5.42 -12.56 -13.48
N ASP A 269 -5.01 -11.32 -13.59
CA ASP A 269 -3.93 -10.81 -14.43
C ASP A 269 -2.58 -10.77 -13.68
N ASP A 270 -2.45 -11.39 -12.49
CA ASP A 270 -1.17 -11.60 -11.82
C ASP A 270 -0.29 -12.49 -12.70
N GLY A 271 0.59 -11.84 -13.46
CA GLY A 271 1.40 -12.48 -14.50
C GLY A 271 1.25 -11.82 -15.87
N VAL A 272 0.27 -10.98 -16.10
CA VAL A 272 0.25 -10.08 -17.24
C VAL A 272 1.18 -8.90 -16.91
N TYR A 273 2.39 -8.96 -17.44
CA TYR A 273 3.38 -7.88 -17.33
C TYR A 273 2.84 -6.63 -18.01
N ALA A 274 2.34 -5.68 -17.23
CA ALA A 274 2.00 -4.38 -17.73
C ALA A 274 3.28 -3.53 -17.79
N ASP A 275 3.55 -2.89 -18.93
CA ASP A 275 4.55 -1.84 -18.97
C ASP A 275 4.07 -0.67 -18.10
N PRO A 276 4.81 -0.29 -17.04
CA PRO A 276 4.35 0.73 -16.10
C PRO A 276 4.17 2.11 -16.72
N ASP A 277 4.76 2.38 -17.88
CA ASP A 277 4.64 3.67 -18.56
C ASP A 277 3.51 3.71 -19.59
N THR A 278 3.02 2.56 -20.05
CA THR A 278 2.03 2.47 -21.13
C THR A 278 0.79 1.63 -20.82
N TYR A 279 0.66 1.09 -19.59
CA TYR A 279 -0.51 0.27 -19.24
C TYR A 279 -1.82 1.08 -19.33
N ASP A 280 -2.90 0.41 -19.71
CA ASP A 280 -4.21 1.03 -19.74
C ASP A 280 -4.75 1.31 -18.33
N GLN A 281 -4.85 2.59 -17.98
CA GLN A 281 -5.39 3.07 -16.69
C GLN A 281 -6.93 3.09 -16.68
N GLY A 282 -7.57 2.92 -17.83
CA GLY A 282 -9.02 2.78 -17.95
C GLY A 282 -9.52 1.40 -17.57
N VAL A 283 -10.83 1.21 -17.60
CA VAL A 283 -11.50 -0.07 -17.47
C VAL A 283 -12.46 -0.29 -18.63
N THR A 284 -12.47 -1.50 -19.15
CA THR A 284 -13.37 -1.90 -20.22
C THR A 284 -14.80 -2.11 -19.71
N ARG A 285 -15.77 -2.07 -20.63
CA ARG A 285 -17.16 -2.41 -20.28
C ARG A 285 -17.29 -3.85 -19.76
N ALA A 286 -16.47 -4.76 -20.25
CA ALA A 286 -16.44 -6.15 -19.80
C ALA A 286 -15.95 -6.28 -18.36
N GLU A 287 -14.86 -5.59 -17.99
CA GLU A 287 -14.37 -5.54 -16.62
C GLU A 287 -15.40 -4.92 -15.66
N ILE A 288 -16.03 -3.80 -16.05
CA ILE A 288 -17.09 -3.18 -15.24
C ILE A 288 -18.26 -4.17 -15.03
N ALA A 289 -18.71 -4.85 -16.09
CA ALA A 289 -19.80 -5.81 -15.99
C ALA A 289 -19.43 -7.01 -15.09
N ARG A 290 -18.19 -7.51 -15.18
CA ARG A 290 -17.67 -8.57 -14.34
C ARG A 290 -17.67 -8.15 -12.86
N PHE A 291 -17.03 -7.05 -12.51
CA PHE A 291 -16.96 -6.57 -11.11
C PHE A 291 -18.33 -6.21 -10.55
N HIS A 292 -19.23 -5.70 -11.39
CA HIS A 292 -20.62 -5.45 -10.99
C HIS A 292 -21.31 -6.78 -10.63
N ALA A 293 -21.20 -7.81 -11.48
CA ALA A 293 -21.79 -9.11 -11.22
C ALA A 293 -21.18 -9.79 -9.97
N GLU A 294 -19.86 -9.75 -9.79
CA GLU A 294 -19.15 -10.29 -8.63
C GLU A 294 -19.56 -9.57 -7.35
N GLY A 295 -19.59 -8.23 -7.35
CA GLY A 295 -20.05 -7.43 -6.22
C GLY A 295 -21.51 -7.72 -5.86
N ALA A 296 -22.39 -7.88 -6.84
CA ALA A 296 -23.80 -8.20 -6.66
C ALA A 296 -24.03 -9.64 -6.15
N GLN A 297 -23.11 -10.57 -6.40
CA GLN A 297 -23.17 -11.90 -5.81
C GLN A 297 -22.96 -11.86 -4.28
N ARG A 298 -22.06 -11.00 -3.77
CA ARG A 298 -21.84 -10.83 -2.35
C ARG A 298 -22.82 -9.87 -1.70
N MET A 299 -23.20 -8.79 -2.41
CA MET A 299 -24.17 -7.79 -1.93
C MET A 299 -25.28 -7.60 -2.98
N PRO A 300 -26.37 -8.39 -2.92
CA PRO A 300 -27.41 -8.43 -3.97
C PRO A 300 -28.06 -7.08 -4.28
N ILE A 301 -28.06 -6.13 -3.36
CA ILE A 301 -28.55 -4.78 -3.59
C ILE A 301 -27.84 -4.09 -4.75
N LEU A 302 -26.57 -4.44 -4.99
CA LEU A 302 -25.75 -3.90 -6.08
C LEU A 302 -26.25 -4.31 -7.48
N ASN A 303 -27.13 -5.31 -7.62
CA ASN A 303 -27.81 -5.57 -8.91
C ASN A 303 -28.54 -4.32 -9.46
N ARG A 304 -28.93 -3.40 -8.56
CA ARG A 304 -29.59 -2.12 -8.91
C ARG A 304 -28.63 -0.95 -8.96
N ALA A 305 -27.33 -1.17 -8.71
CA ALA A 305 -26.33 -0.11 -8.74
C ALA A 305 -26.08 0.34 -10.20
N VAL A 306 -25.74 1.62 -10.34
CA VAL A 306 -25.45 2.21 -11.64
C VAL A 306 -23.94 2.33 -11.81
N PRO A 307 -23.33 1.64 -12.80
CA PRO A 307 -21.91 1.80 -13.07
C PRO A 307 -21.53 3.24 -13.40
N GLN A 308 -20.46 3.74 -12.77
CA GLN A 308 -19.92 5.09 -12.96
C GLN A 308 -18.57 5.07 -13.68
N GLY A 309 -18.15 3.90 -14.21
CA GLY A 309 -16.82 3.69 -14.76
C GLY A 309 -15.91 2.97 -13.80
N GLY A 310 -14.66 3.38 -13.77
CA GLY A 310 -13.62 2.81 -12.91
C GLY A 310 -12.24 3.20 -13.40
N TRP A 311 -11.22 2.62 -12.81
CA TRP A 311 -9.82 2.82 -13.19
C TRP A 311 -8.99 1.58 -12.86
N ALA A 312 -7.79 1.51 -13.41
CA ALA A 312 -6.84 0.47 -13.08
C ALA A 312 -5.57 1.09 -12.47
N GLY A 313 -5.15 0.54 -11.33
CA GLY A 313 -3.86 0.79 -10.75
C GLY A 313 -2.81 -0.21 -11.22
N ILE A 314 -1.53 0.09 -10.97
CA ILE A 314 -0.43 -0.84 -11.19
C ILE A 314 0.22 -1.20 -9.86
N TYR A 315 0.41 -2.50 -9.58
CA TYR A 315 1.14 -2.95 -8.41
C TYR A 315 2.60 -3.24 -8.76
N ASP A 316 3.45 -3.11 -7.77
CA ASP A 316 4.84 -3.57 -7.76
C ASP A 316 4.90 -4.89 -6.99
N GLY A 317 4.41 -5.97 -7.61
CA GLY A 317 4.34 -7.29 -6.99
C GLY A 317 5.73 -7.86 -6.71
N SER A 318 6.02 -8.22 -5.46
CA SER A 318 7.22 -8.97 -5.09
C SER A 318 6.93 -10.47 -5.05
N ALA A 319 7.96 -11.31 -5.18
CA ALA A 319 7.79 -12.77 -5.28
C ALA A 319 7.13 -13.42 -4.05
N ASP A 320 7.17 -12.78 -2.88
CA ASP A 320 6.54 -13.23 -1.64
C ASP A 320 5.45 -12.28 -1.14
N SER A 321 4.98 -11.39 -2.00
CA SER A 321 3.94 -10.38 -1.70
C SER A 321 4.29 -9.42 -0.55
N HIS A 322 5.57 -9.29 -0.19
CA HIS A 322 6.04 -8.40 0.87
C HIS A 322 7.10 -7.42 0.35
N PRO A 323 7.13 -6.17 0.87
CA PRO A 323 8.05 -5.14 0.37
C PRO A 323 9.52 -5.46 0.64
N VAL A 324 10.39 -4.75 -0.08
CA VAL A 324 11.80 -4.57 0.25
C VAL A 324 11.98 -3.21 0.88
N LEU A 325 12.47 -3.18 2.11
CA LEU A 325 12.75 -2.00 2.91
C LEU A 325 14.16 -2.15 3.48
N ASP A 326 15.18 -1.75 2.69
CA ASP A 326 16.56 -2.06 3.02
C ASP A 326 17.57 -1.09 2.39
N ALA A 327 18.81 -1.18 2.83
CA ALA A 327 19.94 -0.67 2.08
C ALA A 327 20.14 -1.52 0.83
N VAL A 328 20.47 -0.89 -0.29
CA VAL A 328 20.76 -1.61 -1.53
C VAL A 328 22.08 -2.37 -1.39
N PRO A 329 22.10 -3.69 -1.59
CA PRO A 329 23.31 -4.49 -1.40
C PRO A 329 24.49 -3.98 -2.22
N GLY A 330 25.64 -3.81 -1.58
CA GLY A 330 26.89 -3.40 -2.22
C GLY A 330 27.02 -1.91 -2.53
N ILE A 331 26.00 -1.07 -2.27
CA ILE A 331 26.04 0.36 -2.59
C ILE A 331 25.73 1.19 -1.34
N ALA A 332 26.76 1.69 -0.69
CA ALA A 332 26.62 2.51 0.51
C ALA A 332 25.87 3.82 0.22
N GLY A 333 24.93 4.19 1.11
CA GLY A 333 24.11 5.39 0.99
C GLY A 333 22.90 5.25 0.06
N TYR A 334 22.73 4.11 -0.63
CA TYR A 334 21.55 3.83 -1.43
C TYR A 334 20.58 2.92 -0.66
N TYR A 335 19.31 3.34 -0.59
CA TYR A 335 18.24 2.60 0.09
C TYR A 335 17.06 2.42 -0.85
N CYS A 336 16.27 1.36 -0.63
CA CYS A 336 15.06 1.11 -1.41
C CYS A 336 13.87 0.76 -0.53
N ALA A 337 12.70 1.23 -0.95
CA ALA A 337 11.39 0.94 -0.39
C ALA A 337 10.43 0.62 -1.55
N LEU A 338 10.38 -0.64 -1.98
CA LEU A 338 9.74 -1.12 -3.22
C LEU A 338 9.05 -2.47 -3.00
N GLY A 339 8.27 -2.93 -3.99
CA GLY A 339 7.69 -4.26 -3.99
C GLY A 339 6.55 -4.43 -2.99
N PHE A 340 5.72 -3.42 -2.84
CA PHE A 340 4.68 -3.39 -1.79
C PHE A 340 3.48 -4.31 -2.04
N SER A 341 3.30 -4.82 -3.25
CA SER A 341 2.25 -5.80 -3.57
C SER A 341 0.84 -5.38 -3.09
N GLY A 342 0.50 -4.08 -3.20
CA GLY A 342 -0.77 -3.53 -2.73
C GLY A 342 -0.86 -3.22 -1.22
N HIS A 343 0.19 -3.44 -0.43
CA HIS A 343 0.19 -3.24 1.03
C HIS A 343 0.73 -1.87 1.48
N GLY A 344 1.39 -1.13 0.61
CA GLY A 344 2.16 0.07 0.96
C GLY A 344 1.36 1.16 1.64
N PHE A 345 0.14 1.44 1.18
CA PHE A 345 -0.64 2.56 1.68
C PHE A 345 -0.89 2.49 3.19
N LYS A 346 -1.51 1.40 3.66
CA LYS A 346 -1.88 1.22 5.06
C LYS A 346 -0.68 1.15 6.02
N LEU A 347 0.48 0.72 5.52
CA LEU A 347 1.71 0.57 6.31
C LEU A 347 2.65 1.78 6.19
N SER A 348 2.31 2.78 5.34
CA SER A 348 3.16 3.94 5.07
C SER A 348 3.58 4.72 6.32
N PRO A 349 2.74 4.91 7.37
CA PRO A 349 3.16 5.63 8.56
C PRO A 349 4.34 4.94 9.28
N VAL A 350 4.22 3.64 9.50
CA VAL A 350 5.23 2.85 10.23
C VAL A 350 6.47 2.61 9.37
N PHE A 351 6.29 2.30 8.08
CA PHE A 351 7.42 2.06 7.18
C PHE A 351 8.27 3.31 6.99
N GLY A 352 7.64 4.49 6.82
CA GLY A 352 8.39 5.75 6.73
C GLY A 352 9.23 6.02 7.96
N ALA A 353 8.67 5.83 9.16
CA ALA A 353 9.39 6.02 10.42
C ALA A 353 10.55 5.02 10.60
N LEU A 354 10.32 3.74 10.26
CA LEU A 354 11.36 2.71 10.37
C LEU A 354 12.50 2.92 9.35
N MET A 355 12.16 3.28 8.11
CA MET A 355 13.16 3.61 7.09
C MET A 355 14.01 4.81 7.50
N ALA A 356 13.39 5.88 8.01
CA ALA A 356 14.14 7.04 8.49
C ALA A 356 15.12 6.66 9.61
N LYS A 357 14.69 5.86 10.59
CA LYS A 357 15.58 5.35 11.65
C LYS A 357 16.73 4.51 11.11
N MET A 358 16.45 3.62 10.15
CA MET A 358 17.50 2.81 9.54
C MET A 358 18.52 3.66 8.78
N ILE A 359 18.06 4.68 8.05
CA ILE A 359 18.93 5.57 7.28
C ILE A 359 19.81 6.42 8.19
N THR A 360 19.29 6.92 9.31
CA THR A 360 20.03 7.80 10.23
C THR A 360 20.90 7.06 11.21
N GLY A 361 20.45 5.92 11.72
CA GLY A 361 21.09 5.18 12.81
C GLY A 361 21.63 3.80 12.42
N GLY A 362 21.46 3.38 11.17
CA GLY A 362 21.85 2.06 10.67
C GLY A 362 20.81 0.96 10.96
N PRO A 363 21.01 -0.25 10.39
CA PRO A 363 20.05 -1.35 10.44
C PRO A 363 19.63 -1.81 11.84
N THR A 364 20.52 -1.64 12.83
CA THR A 364 20.25 -2.04 14.21
C THR A 364 19.20 -1.17 14.91
N THR A 365 18.95 0.04 14.41
CA THR A 365 17.92 0.95 14.97
C THR A 365 16.52 0.63 14.49
N ALA A 366 16.38 -0.17 13.44
CA ALA A 366 15.10 -0.60 12.87
C ALA A 366 15.04 -2.14 12.71
N PRO A 367 15.19 -2.93 13.78
CA PRO A 367 15.29 -4.40 13.69
C PRO A 367 14.05 -5.06 13.08
N LYS A 368 12.89 -4.42 13.14
CA LYS A 368 11.66 -4.89 12.51
C LYS A 368 11.77 -4.97 10.97
N LEU A 369 12.66 -4.16 10.35
CA LEU A 369 12.85 -4.19 8.90
C LEU A 369 13.68 -5.38 8.40
N ARG A 370 14.37 -6.11 9.29
CA ARG A 370 15.20 -7.26 8.91
C ARG A 370 14.43 -8.31 8.07
N ARG A 371 13.14 -8.49 8.34
CA ARG A 371 12.29 -9.42 7.55
C ARG A 371 12.10 -8.96 6.10
N PHE A 372 12.18 -7.66 5.83
CA PHE A 372 11.99 -7.05 4.52
C PHE A 372 13.31 -6.77 3.78
N ARG A 373 14.40 -7.44 4.16
CA ARG A 373 15.72 -7.24 3.54
C ARG A 373 15.74 -7.68 2.08
N ALA A 374 16.56 -7.00 1.28
CA ALA A 374 16.69 -7.24 -0.16
C ALA A 374 17.27 -8.63 -0.48
N THR A 375 18.05 -9.21 0.43
CA THR A 375 18.75 -10.48 0.23
C THR A 375 17.93 -11.72 0.57
N ARG A 376 16.72 -11.59 1.14
CA ARG A 376 15.93 -12.72 1.66
C ARG A 376 15.65 -13.85 0.64
N TRP A 377 15.48 -13.51 -0.64
CA TRP A 377 15.27 -14.53 -1.68
C TRP A 377 16.57 -15.28 -2.01
N ALA A 378 17.70 -14.57 -2.08
CA ALA A 378 19.01 -15.19 -2.27
C ALA A 378 19.43 -16.08 -1.09
N GLU A 379 18.95 -15.74 0.10
CA GLU A 379 19.15 -16.51 1.34
C GLU A 379 18.13 -17.65 1.50
N ASN A 380 17.19 -17.82 0.57
CA ASN A 380 16.09 -18.78 0.63
C ASN A 380 15.23 -18.64 1.90
N ASP A 381 14.98 -17.38 2.32
CA ASP A 381 14.17 -17.00 3.49
C ASP A 381 13.06 -16.01 3.11
N PRO A 382 12.18 -16.36 2.14
CA PRO A 382 11.04 -15.52 1.78
C PRO A 382 10.02 -15.47 2.94
N ILE A 383 9.16 -14.45 2.91
CA ILE A 383 8.10 -14.31 3.91
C ILE A 383 6.91 -15.18 3.48
N GLY A 384 6.48 -16.09 4.35
CA GLY A 384 5.35 -16.98 4.08
C GLY A 384 3.99 -16.35 4.38
N THR A 385 2.94 -16.96 3.85
CA THR A 385 1.53 -16.63 4.10
C THR A 385 0.75 -17.86 4.58
N GLN A 386 -0.35 -17.64 5.33
CA GLN A 386 -1.29 -18.68 5.74
C GLN A 386 -2.41 -18.94 4.72
N TYR A 387 -2.53 -18.07 3.72
CA TYR A 387 -3.54 -18.14 2.66
C TYR A 387 -2.92 -18.45 1.30
N ALA A 388 -3.68 -19.10 0.44
CA ALA A 388 -3.29 -19.36 -0.93
C ALA A 388 -3.19 -18.06 -1.77
N ALA A 389 -4.01 -17.06 -1.47
CA ALA A 389 -3.98 -15.75 -2.14
C ALA A 389 -3.05 -14.77 -1.41
N GLY A 390 -1.95 -14.36 -2.07
CA GLY A 390 -0.89 -13.52 -1.49
C GLY A 390 -1.30 -12.13 -1.01
N VAL A 391 -2.45 -11.60 -1.45
CA VAL A 391 -2.91 -10.23 -1.13
C VAL A 391 -3.27 -10.01 0.35
N LEU A 392 -3.53 -11.07 1.10
CA LEU A 392 -3.75 -11.02 2.56
C LEU A 392 -2.60 -11.69 3.33
N ALA A 393 -1.45 -11.83 2.69
CA ALA A 393 -0.25 -12.44 3.25
C ALA A 393 0.29 -11.69 4.47
#